data_12607c4dd1faa1cbd5cde2d790f34511
#
_entry.id   12607c4dd1faa1cbd5cde2d790f34511
#
_cell.length_a   1.000
_cell.length_b   1.000
_cell.length_c   1.000
_cell.angle_alpha   90.00
_cell.angle_beta   90.00
_cell.angle_gamma   90.00
#
_symmetry.space_group_name_H-M   'P 1'
#
loop_
_entity.id
_entity.type
_entity.pdbx_description
1 polymer ?
#
loop_
_entity_poly.entity_id
_entity_poly.type
_entity_poly.pdbx_seq_one_letter_code
_entity_poly.pdbx_strand_id
1 'polypeptide(L)'
;QELGYPTAIFTFSIAPLTQMSGQPQTVITTNMERRANMERMGIDYLVEYPFNEEIRRMMPEDFVKDILAGRMGAREIVVGPDCSFGYQGAGNAELLKHMEKELGYHLHVIEKEKDHMRDISSTYIREELEKGNVEKANALLGEPYSIHGKVVHGNHIGSSILGFPTANLEPPAIKRLPRFGVYVSRVLVDNVYYRGVTNIGKKPTVEGQYPVGVETYIFDLDRDIYGDTIEVQLLAFDRPEQKFASLEELKHRIEMDKEFAAGYFERHPEIEVAGRQEEGGRKPLE
;
A
#
# COMPACT_ATOMS: atom_id res chain seq x y z
N GLN A 1 -5.18 22.70 6.66
CA GLN A 1 -6.49 22.87 7.35
C GLN A 1 -6.52 24.13 8.23
N GLU A 2 -5.44 24.47 8.94
CA GLU A 2 -5.40 25.67 9.81
C GLU A 2 -5.64 26.98 9.04
N LEU A 3 -5.23 27.03 7.77
CA LEU A 3 -5.41 28.21 6.92
C LEU A 3 -6.76 28.24 6.17
N GLY A 4 -7.60 27.22 6.34
CA GLY A 4 -8.91 27.12 5.68
C GLY A 4 -8.85 26.83 4.17
N TYR A 5 -7.70 26.49 3.62
CA TYR A 5 -7.56 26.06 2.23
C TYR A 5 -7.84 24.57 2.08
N PRO A 6 -8.43 24.12 0.96
CA PRO A 6 -8.50 22.71 0.65
C PRO A 6 -7.10 22.14 0.39
N THR A 7 -6.90 20.89 0.76
CA THR A 7 -5.65 20.14 0.57
C THR A 7 -5.65 19.43 -0.78
N ALA A 8 -4.53 19.50 -1.51
CA ALA A 8 -4.38 18.82 -2.78
C ALA A 8 -3.02 18.08 -2.86
N ILE A 9 -3.05 16.88 -3.40
CA ILE A 9 -1.82 16.15 -3.76
C ILE A 9 -1.73 16.09 -5.28
N PHE A 10 -0.59 16.57 -5.82
CA PHE A 10 -0.25 16.41 -7.23
C PHE A 10 0.63 15.18 -7.42
N THR A 11 0.24 14.30 -8.33
CA THR A 11 1.03 13.10 -8.69
C THR A 11 0.80 12.75 -10.16
N PHE A 12 1.64 11.86 -10.71
CA PHE A 12 1.41 11.32 -12.04
C PHE A 12 0.62 10.00 -11.97
N SER A 13 -0.27 9.79 -12.95
CA SER A 13 -1.04 8.54 -13.09
C SER A 13 -0.15 7.32 -13.36
N ILE A 14 0.99 7.54 -14.02
CA ILE A 14 2.04 6.53 -14.25
C ILE A 14 3.35 7.12 -13.77
N ALA A 15 4.13 6.33 -13.01
CA ALA A 15 5.44 6.78 -12.57
C ALA A 15 6.33 7.15 -13.77
N PRO A 16 6.94 8.36 -13.80
CA PRO A 16 7.76 8.83 -14.91
C PRO A 16 8.85 7.82 -15.34
N LEU A 17 9.51 7.18 -14.38
CA LEU A 17 10.54 6.18 -14.64
C LEU A 17 10.02 4.94 -15.38
N THR A 18 8.78 4.51 -15.11
CA THR A 18 8.15 3.39 -15.82
C THR A 18 7.92 3.73 -17.28
N GLN A 19 7.46 4.95 -17.58
CA GLN A 19 7.22 5.38 -18.95
C GLN A 19 8.53 5.62 -19.72
N MET A 20 9.57 6.12 -19.05
CA MET A 20 10.87 6.39 -19.67
C MET A 20 11.69 5.12 -19.94
N SER A 21 11.64 4.12 -19.05
CA SER A 21 12.40 2.88 -19.18
C SER A 21 11.76 1.85 -20.13
N GLY A 22 10.48 2.02 -20.45
CA GLY A 22 9.69 1.04 -21.21
C GLY A 22 9.48 -0.30 -20.48
N GLN A 23 9.97 -0.42 -19.23
CA GLN A 23 9.79 -1.61 -18.39
C GLN A 23 8.93 -1.25 -17.18
N PRO A 24 7.89 -2.04 -16.87
CA PRO A 24 7.08 -1.80 -15.70
C PRO A 24 7.93 -1.98 -14.43
N GLN A 25 8.17 -0.88 -13.73
CA GLN A 25 8.77 -0.94 -12.41
C GLN A 25 7.67 -1.21 -11.37
N THR A 26 7.98 -2.11 -10.43
CA THR A 26 7.05 -2.37 -9.33
C THR A 26 6.97 -1.18 -8.39
N VAL A 27 5.75 -0.87 -7.95
CA VAL A 27 5.44 0.23 -7.03
C VAL A 27 5.10 -0.30 -5.64
N ILE A 28 5.48 0.43 -4.60
CA ILE A 28 5.10 0.14 -3.22
C ILE A 28 3.59 0.30 -3.07
N THR A 29 3.05 1.37 -3.63
CA THR A 29 1.64 1.74 -3.55
C THR A 29 1.08 1.91 -4.96
N THR A 30 0.07 1.14 -5.32
CA THR A 30 -0.65 1.28 -6.60
C THR A 30 -1.53 2.53 -6.60
N ASN A 31 -2.04 2.94 -7.76
CA ASN A 31 -2.95 4.09 -7.82
C ASN A 31 -4.22 3.87 -7.00
N MET A 32 -4.76 2.64 -6.97
CA MET A 32 -5.92 2.30 -6.14
C MET A 32 -5.61 2.48 -4.66
N GLU A 33 -4.52 1.90 -4.19
CA GLU A 33 -4.07 2.01 -2.81
C GLU A 33 -3.76 3.47 -2.42
N ARG A 34 -3.13 4.22 -3.34
CA ARG A 34 -2.88 5.65 -3.14
C ARG A 34 -4.16 6.44 -2.91
N ARG A 35 -5.19 6.21 -3.73
CA ARG A 35 -6.49 6.87 -3.57
C ARG A 35 -7.11 6.54 -2.22
N ALA A 36 -7.14 5.27 -1.83
CA ALA A 36 -7.65 4.85 -0.53
C ALA A 36 -6.88 5.48 0.63
N ASN A 37 -5.54 5.56 0.54
CA ASN A 37 -4.71 6.20 1.56
C ASN A 37 -5.00 7.70 1.67
N MET A 38 -5.09 8.42 0.52
CA MET A 38 -5.39 9.86 0.51
C MET A 38 -6.78 10.15 1.08
N GLU A 39 -7.77 9.31 0.80
CA GLU A 39 -9.10 9.41 1.37
C GLU A 39 -9.06 9.23 2.90
N ARG A 40 -8.37 8.21 3.40
CA ARG A 40 -8.17 8.01 4.86
C ARG A 40 -7.44 9.17 5.54
N MET A 41 -6.52 9.82 4.84
CA MET A 41 -5.80 11.01 5.33
C MET A 41 -6.64 12.28 5.29
N GLY A 42 -7.84 12.24 4.73
CA GLY A 42 -8.72 13.41 4.60
C GLY A 42 -8.19 14.47 3.61
N ILE A 43 -7.51 14.04 2.55
CA ILE A 43 -7.08 14.91 1.45
C ILE A 43 -8.28 15.25 0.57
N ASP A 44 -8.53 16.54 0.34
CA ASP A 44 -9.70 16.99 -0.41
C ASP A 44 -9.59 16.70 -1.91
N TYR A 45 -8.38 16.83 -2.50
CA TYR A 45 -8.16 16.62 -3.93
C TYR A 45 -6.91 15.78 -4.21
N LEU A 46 -7.05 14.77 -5.06
CA LEU A 46 -5.95 14.02 -5.65
C LEU A 46 -5.89 14.32 -7.15
N VAL A 47 -4.86 15.05 -7.57
CA VAL A 47 -4.61 15.41 -8.97
C VAL A 47 -3.68 14.37 -9.58
N GLU A 48 -4.24 13.36 -10.25
CA GLU A 48 -3.48 12.37 -11.02
C GLU A 48 -3.26 12.85 -12.45
N TYR A 49 -2.16 13.56 -12.66
CA TYR A 49 -1.87 14.16 -13.95
C TYR A 49 -1.26 13.12 -14.92
N PRO A 50 -1.70 13.08 -16.20
CA PRO A 50 -1.10 12.16 -17.17
C PRO A 50 0.34 12.59 -17.49
N PHE A 51 1.29 11.65 -17.35
CA PHE A 51 2.68 11.87 -17.74
C PHE A 51 2.84 11.56 -19.24
N ASN A 52 2.60 12.56 -20.08
CA ASN A 52 2.72 12.50 -21.54
C ASN A 52 3.95 13.27 -22.04
N GLU A 53 4.18 13.29 -23.36
CA GLU A 53 5.34 13.96 -23.97
C GLU A 53 5.33 15.49 -23.75
N GLU A 54 4.15 16.11 -23.67
CA GLU A 54 3.99 17.54 -23.39
C GLU A 54 4.51 17.86 -21.98
N ILE A 55 4.04 17.13 -20.98
CA ILE A 55 4.49 17.30 -19.58
C ILE A 55 5.96 16.93 -19.42
N ARG A 56 6.42 15.88 -20.10
CA ARG A 56 7.82 15.47 -20.05
C ARG A 56 8.78 16.55 -20.52
N ARG A 57 8.34 17.38 -21.49
CA ARG A 57 9.13 18.47 -22.07
C ARG A 57 8.83 19.84 -21.45
N MET A 58 7.87 19.94 -20.54
CA MET A 58 7.50 21.19 -19.92
C MET A 58 8.66 21.74 -19.08
N MET A 59 9.02 22.97 -19.32
CA MET A 59 10.06 23.64 -18.52
C MET A 59 9.58 23.79 -17.07
N PRO A 60 10.51 23.72 -16.09
CA PRO A 60 10.10 23.76 -14.69
C PRO A 60 9.39 25.07 -14.31
N GLU A 61 9.77 26.20 -14.88
CA GLU A 61 9.11 27.50 -14.68
C GLU A 61 7.66 27.47 -15.18
N ASP A 62 7.42 26.88 -16.37
CA ASP A 62 6.08 26.75 -16.94
C ASP A 62 5.22 25.80 -16.09
N PHE A 63 5.80 24.71 -15.58
CA PHE A 63 5.08 23.82 -14.67
C PHE A 63 4.60 24.54 -13.39
N VAL A 64 5.46 25.36 -12.78
CA VAL A 64 5.07 26.13 -11.59
C VAL A 64 4.00 27.16 -11.94
N LYS A 65 4.20 27.93 -13.01
CA LYS A 65 3.32 29.02 -13.42
C LYS A 65 1.96 28.50 -13.90
N ASP A 66 1.95 27.56 -14.84
CA ASP A 66 0.73 27.16 -15.54
C ASP A 66 -0.06 26.07 -14.78
N ILE A 67 0.65 25.17 -14.09
CA ILE A 67 -0.01 24.07 -13.38
C ILE A 67 -0.23 24.44 -11.92
N LEU A 68 0.84 24.66 -11.13
CA LEU A 68 0.69 24.85 -9.70
C LEU A 68 -0.01 26.15 -9.35
N ALA A 69 0.50 27.28 -9.82
CA ALA A 69 -0.08 28.60 -9.53
C ALA A 69 -1.33 28.88 -10.39
N GLY A 70 -1.29 28.54 -11.68
CA GLY A 70 -2.36 28.86 -12.63
C GLY A 70 -3.57 27.93 -12.45
N ARG A 71 -3.46 26.67 -12.87
CA ARG A 71 -4.62 25.74 -12.89
C ARG A 71 -5.05 25.28 -11.51
N MET A 72 -4.11 24.99 -10.62
CA MET A 72 -4.42 24.55 -9.25
C MET A 72 -4.69 25.74 -8.31
N GLY A 73 -4.21 26.95 -8.63
CA GLY A 73 -4.36 28.10 -7.76
C GLY A 73 -3.68 27.94 -6.42
N ALA A 74 -2.56 27.21 -6.38
CA ALA A 74 -1.84 26.88 -5.16
C ALA A 74 -1.44 28.16 -4.40
N ARG A 75 -1.75 28.22 -3.10
CA ARG A 75 -1.36 29.30 -2.19
C ARG A 75 -0.26 28.87 -1.23
N GLU A 76 -0.27 27.59 -0.88
CA GLU A 76 0.76 26.95 -0.07
C GLU A 76 1.30 25.76 -0.86
N ILE A 77 2.60 25.67 -1.04
CA ILE A 77 3.27 24.56 -1.73
C ILE A 77 4.18 23.87 -0.71
N VAL A 78 3.98 22.57 -0.53
CA VAL A 78 4.74 21.74 0.40
C VAL A 78 5.54 20.72 -0.39
N VAL A 79 6.86 20.69 -0.19
CA VAL A 79 7.76 19.76 -0.89
C VAL A 79 8.83 19.20 0.05
N GLY A 80 9.41 18.04 -0.31
CA GLY A 80 10.65 17.57 0.30
C GLY A 80 11.89 18.30 -0.25
N PRO A 81 13.04 18.22 0.42
CA PRO A 81 14.27 18.91 0.03
C PRO A 81 14.87 18.40 -1.28
N ASP A 82 14.54 17.17 -1.67
CA ASP A 82 14.98 16.53 -2.92
C ASP A 82 13.90 16.53 -4.02
N CYS A 83 12.91 17.42 -3.91
CA CYS A 83 11.90 17.55 -4.96
C CYS A 83 12.55 17.89 -6.30
N SER A 84 12.09 17.23 -7.37
CA SER A 84 12.52 17.52 -8.72
C SER A 84 11.30 17.46 -9.66
N PHE A 85 11.22 18.41 -10.60
CA PHE A 85 10.10 18.53 -11.54
C PHE A 85 10.54 19.22 -12.84
N GLY A 86 9.61 19.25 -13.82
CA GLY A 86 9.88 19.84 -15.13
C GLY A 86 10.82 19.01 -15.99
N TYR A 87 11.20 19.57 -17.13
CA TYR A 87 12.05 18.89 -18.12
C TYR A 87 13.37 18.43 -17.49
N GLN A 88 13.68 17.14 -17.64
CA GLN A 88 14.86 16.47 -17.06
C GLN A 88 15.03 16.63 -15.53
N GLY A 89 13.96 16.97 -14.81
CA GLY A 89 14.01 17.20 -13.36
C GLY A 89 14.81 18.45 -12.97
N ALA A 90 14.89 19.46 -13.84
CA ALA A 90 15.68 20.66 -13.60
C ALA A 90 15.07 21.60 -12.54
N GLY A 91 13.78 21.48 -12.27
CA GLY A 91 13.09 22.22 -11.20
C GLY A 91 13.39 21.62 -9.84
N ASN A 92 13.52 22.44 -8.81
CA ASN A 92 13.85 22.08 -7.45
C ASN A 92 13.22 23.08 -6.44
N ALA A 93 13.47 22.88 -5.14
CA ALA A 93 12.97 23.77 -4.09
C ALA A 93 13.51 25.21 -4.20
N GLU A 94 14.70 25.41 -4.73
CA GLU A 94 15.27 26.77 -4.92
C GLU A 94 14.51 27.53 -6.00
N LEU A 95 14.18 26.87 -7.12
CA LEU A 95 13.36 27.48 -8.16
C LEU A 95 11.97 27.86 -7.63
N LEU A 96 11.32 26.94 -6.87
CA LEU A 96 10.04 27.26 -6.22
C LEU A 96 10.18 28.46 -5.31
N LYS A 97 11.24 28.54 -4.51
CA LYS A 97 11.47 29.68 -3.62
C LYS A 97 11.69 30.99 -4.39
N HIS A 98 12.39 30.94 -5.52
CA HIS A 98 12.60 32.10 -6.36
C HIS A 98 11.30 32.67 -6.95
N MET A 99 10.39 31.77 -7.36
CA MET A 99 9.11 32.17 -7.99
C MET A 99 7.99 32.51 -6.99
N GLU A 100 8.18 32.21 -5.70
CA GLU A 100 7.19 32.37 -4.62
C GLU A 100 6.54 33.76 -4.61
N LYS A 101 7.36 34.82 -4.65
CA LYS A 101 6.90 36.20 -4.54
C LYS A 101 6.16 36.66 -5.79
N GLU A 102 6.61 36.26 -6.96
CA GLU A 102 6.00 36.64 -8.24
C GLU A 102 4.64 35.99 -8.43
N LEU A 103 4.52 34.71 -8.08
CA LEU A 103 3.32 33.90 -8.30
C LEU A 103 2.35 33.90 -7.11
N GLY A 104 2.74 34.48 -5.97
CA GLY A 104 1.85 34.71 -4.83
C GLY A 104 1.46 33.47 -4.06
N TYR A 105 2.38 32.50 -3.93
CA TYR A 105 2.25 31.34 -3.04
C TYR A 105 3.32 31.39 -1.94
N HIS A 106 3.22 30.52 -0.94
CA HIS A 106 4.22 30.29 0.08
C HIS A 106 4.80 28.87 -0.06
N LEU A 107 6.12 28.74 0.04
CA LEU A 107 6.82 27.46 -0.05
C LEU A 107 7.20 26.95 1.34
N HIS A 108 6.84 25.70 1.60
CA HIS A 108 7.27 24.93 2.77
C HIS A 108 8.16 23.77 2.31
N VAL A 109 9.40 23.75 2.73
CA VAL A 109 10.32 22.64 2.52
C VAL A 109 10.36 21.84 3.80
N ILE A 110 9.86 20.60 3.77
CA ILE A 110 9.79 19.71 4.93
C ILE A 110 10.95 18.73 4.86
N GLU A 111 11.76 18.69 5.90
CA GLU A 111 12.84 17.72 6.01
C GLU A 111 12.32 16.28 6.02
N LYS A 112 13.14 15.36 5.53
CA LYS A 112 12.81 13.93 5.56
C LYS A 112 12.84 13.40 6.98
N GLU A 113 11.83 12.61 7.29
CA GLU A 113 11.84 11.80 8.50
C GLU A 113 12.97 10.78 8.44
N LYS A 114 13.54 10.46 9.61
CA LYS A 114 14.65 9.52 9.74
C LYS A 114 14.28 8.37 10.64
N ASP A 115 14.75 7.21 10.25
CA ASP A 115 14.82 6.04 11.11
C ASP A 115 16.27 5.93 11.60
N HIS A 116 16.51 6.34 12.85
CA HIS A 116 17.87 6.54 13.41
C HIS A 116 18.71 7.49 12.55
N MET A 117 19.72 6.96 11.84
CA MET A 117 20.64 7.73 11.01
C MET A 117 20.33 7.65 9.52
N ARG A 118 19.27 6.95 9.14
CA ARG A 118 18.90 6.71 7.74
C ARG A 118 17.60 7.43 7.39
N ASP A 119 17.60 8.17 6.27
CA ASP A 119 16.40 8.81 5.74
C ASP A 119 15.36 7.75 5.35
N ILE A 120 14.11 7.97 5.74
CA ILE A 120 12.98 7.17 5.26
C ILE A 120 12.78 7.44 3.77
N SER A 121 12.82 6.39 2.97
CA SER A 121 12.71 6.49 1.50
C SER A 121 12.07 5.25 0.90
N SER A 122 11.53 5.37 -0.31
CA SER A 122 11.00 4.22 -1.05
C SER A 122 12.04 3.11 -1.25
N THR A 123 13.32 3.43 -1.38
CA THR A 123 14.39 2.45 -1.46
C THR A 123 14.51 1.65 -0.18
N TYR A 124 14.52 2.32 0.97
CA TYR A 124 14.59 1.66 2.27
C TYR A 124 13.39 0.74 2.50
N ILE A 125 12.19 1.22 2.21
CA ILE A 125 10.97 0.41 2.34
C ILE A 125 11.04 -0.85 1.44
N ARG A 126 11.50 -0.73 0.18
CA ARG A 126 11.67 -1.88 -0.72
C ARG A 126 12.65 -2.92 -0.16
N GLU A 127 13.77 -2.48 0.40
CA GLU A 127 14.74 -3.38 1.03
C GLU A 127 14.13 -4.17 2.19
N GLU A 128 13.33 -3.52 3.05
CA GLU A 128 12.69 -4.21 4.17
C GLU A 128 11.60 -5.18 3.71
N LEU A 129 10.82 -4.82 2.69
CA LEU A 129 9.85 -5.75 2.06
C LEU A 129 10.55 -6.97 1.45
N GLU A 130 11.70 -6.80 0.79
CA GLU A 130 12.49 -7.90 0.21
C GLU A 130 13.04 -8.87 1.26
N LYS A 131 13.39 -8.36 2.44
CA LYS A 131 13.83 -9.17 3.57
C LYS A 131 12.66 -9.91 4.26
N GLY A 132 11.43 -9.45 4.07
CA GLY A 132 10.24 -9.89 4.80
C GLY A 132 10.02 -9.15 6.11
N ASN A 133 10.77 -8.08 6.40
CA ASN A 133 10.62 -7.26 7.60
C ASN A 133 9.42 -6.31 7.45
N VAL A 134 8.22 -6.89 7.37
CA VAL A 134 7.00 -6.12 7.10
C VAL A 134 6.66 -5.19 8.26
N GLU A 135 6.93 -5.56 9.49
CA GLU A 135 6.76 -4.70 10.68
C GLU A 135 7.60 -3.42 10.56
N LYS A 136 8.85 -3.57 10.10
CA LYS A 136 9.73 -2.41 9.87
C LYS A 136 9.24 -1.57 8.69
N ALA A 137 8.83 -2.21 7.60
CA ALA A 137 8.24 -1.52 6.45
C ALA A 137 7.00 -0.71 6.85
N ASN A 138 6.12 -1.28 7.69
CA ASN A 138 4.93 -0.61 8.22
C ASN A 138 5.29 0.61 9.07
N ALA A 139 6.28 0.48 9.95
CA ALA A 139 6.77 1.61 10.75
C ALA A 139 7.34 2.75 9.88
N LEU A 140 8.04 2.41 8.78
CA LEU A 140 8.58 3.38 7.83
C LEU A 140 7.49 4.03 6.97
N LEU A 141 6.41 3.31 6.67
CA LEU A 141 5.25 3.80 5.91
C LEU A 141 4.30 4.65 6.76
N GLY A 142 4.30 4.43 8.09
CA GLY A 142 3.30 5.00 9.00
C GLY A 142 1.95 4.28 8.96
N GLU A 143 1.81 3.23 8.16
CA GLU A 143 0.61 2.40 8.02
C GLU A 143 0.98 0.98 7.60
N PRO A 144 0.09 -0.02 7.82
CA PRO A 144 0.34 -1.38 7.37
C PRO A 144 0.45 -1.48 5.85
N TYR A 145 1.45 -2.21 5.36
CA TYR A 145 1.62 -2.49 3.95
C TYR A 145 0.43 -3.27 3.41
N SER A 146 -0.28 -2.71 2.45
CA SER A 146 -1.53 -3.26 1.95
C SER A 146 -1.42 -3.77 0.52
N ILE A 147 -2.24 -4.76 0.20
CA ILE A 147 -2.43 -5.32 -1.13
C ILE A 147 -3.94 -5.30 -1.42
N HIS A 148 -4.33 -4.51 -2.42
CA HIS A 148 -5.71 -4.50 -2.89
C HIS A 148 -5.86 -5.43 -4.09
N GLY A 149 -6.95 -6.16 -4.13
CA GLY A 149 -7.25 -7.02 -5.27
C GLY A 149 -8.68 -7.52 -5.26
N LYS A 150 -9.11 -7.96 -6.44
CA LYS A 150 -10.38 -8.66 -6.60
C LYS A 150 -10.22 -10.10 -6.13
N VAL A 151 -11.18 -10.59 -5.37
CA VAL A 151 -11.22 -12.00 -4.97
C VAL A 151 -11.64 -12.85 -6.18
N VAL A 152 -10.78 -13.79 -6.53
CA VAL A 152 -10.96 -14.72 -7.65
C VAL A 152 -11.04 -16.16 -7.16
N HIS A 153 -11.58 -17.03 -7.99
CA HIS A 153 -11.58 -18.47 -7.70
C HIS A 153 -10.14 -19.01 -7.70
N GLY A 154 -9.74 -19.66 -6.61
CA GLY A 154 -8.49 -20.39 -6.52
C GLY A 154 -8.62 -21.84 -7.01
N ASN A 155 -7.54 -22.62 -6.82
CA ASN A 155 -7.52 -24.04 -7.19
C ASN A 155 -8.37 -24.95 -6.27
N HIS A 156 -9.19 -24.37 -5.38
CA HIS A 156 -10.10 -25.06 -4.43
C HIS A 156 -9.45 -26.08 -3.49
N ILE A 157 -8.11 -26.21 -3.46
CA ILE A 157 -7.41 -27.18 -2.61
C ILE A 157 -7.65 -26.86 -1.13
N GLY A 158 -7.61 -25.58 -0.75
CA GLY A 158 -7.82 -25.13 0.63
C GLY A 158 -9.23 -25.42 1.15
N SER A 159 -10.27 -25.07 0.40
CA SER A 159 -11.66 -25.21 0.83
C SER A 159 -12.18 -26.65 0.74
N SER A 160 -11.90 -27.37 -0.35
CA SER A 160 -12.48 -28.67 -0.60
C SER A 160 -11.74 -29.82 0.08
N ILE A 161 -10.42 -29.71 0.28
CA ILE A 161 -9.59 -30.78 0.81
C ILE A 161 -9.19 -30.53 2.26
N LEU A 162 -8.83 -29.28 2.59
CA LEU A 162 -8.28 -28.94 3.91
C LEU A 162 -9.32 -28.33 4.86
N GLY A 163 -10.49 -27.92 4.37
CA GLY A 163 -11.54 -27.27 5.17
C GLY A 163 -11.21 -25.83 5.57
N PHE A 164 -10.24 -25.19 4.91
CA PHE A 164 -9.84 -23.80 5.13
C PHE A 164 -10.18 -22.97 3.90
N PRO A 165 -11.36 -22.34 3.80
CA PRO A 165 -11.68 -21.46 2.69
C PRO A 165 -10.72 -20.28 2.68
N THR A 166 -10.07 -20.04 1.53
CA THR A 166 -9.16 -18.91 1.34
C THR A 166 -9.66 -17.98 0.24
N ALA A 167 -9.56 -16.69 0.48
CA ALA A 167 -9.71 -15.67 -0.55
C ALA A 167 -8.43 -15.61 -1.39
N ASN A 168 -8.57 -15.77 -2.69
CA ASN A 168 -7.46 -15.68 -3.63
C ASN A 168 -7.49 -14.33 -4.31
N LEU A 169 -6.42 -13.55 -4.19
CA LEU A 169 -6.28 -12.26 -4.86
C LEU A 169 -5.26 -12.38 -6.00
N GLU A 170 -5.57 -11.70 -7.09
CA GLU A 170 -4.60 -11.42 -8.14
C GLU A 170 -4.09 -9.99 -7.97
N PRO A 171 -2.89 -9.79 -7.38
CA PRO A 171 -2.35 -8.46 -7.23
C PRO A 171 -2.00 -7.89 -8.61
N PRO A 172 -2.14 -6.55 -8.81
CA PRO A 172 -1.68 -5.93 -10.04
C PRO A 172 -0.21 -6.24 -10.31
N ALA A 173 0.16 -6.54 -11.56
CA ALA A 173 1.53 -6.91 -11.93
C ALA A 173 2.59 -5.86 -11.53
N ILE A 174 2.18 -4.59 -11.42
CA ILE A 174 3.05 -3.50 -10.96
C ILE A 174 3.20 -3.43 -9.45
N LYS A 175 2.37 -4.18 -8.67
CA LYS A 175 2.47 -4.16 -7.20
C LYS A 175 3.76 -4.84 -6.75
N ARG A 176 4.55 -4.14 -5.94
CA ARG A 176 5.68 -4.76 -5.25
C ARG A 176 5.16 -5.71 -4.20
N LEU A 177 5.42 -6.99 -4.35
CA LEU A 177 5.13 -7.96 -3.29
C LEU A 177 6.35 -8.09 -2.36
N PRO A 178 6.14 -8.33 -1.07
CA PRO A 178 7.23 -8.58 -0.13
C PRO A 178 7.85 -9.96 -0.37
N ARG A 179 8.81 -10.36 0.44
CA ARG A 179 9.36 -11.71 0.46
C ARG A 179 8.23 -12.74 0.48
N PHE A 180 8.35 -13.79 -0.32
CA PHE A 180 7.36 -14.88 -0.31
C PHE A 180 7.36 -15.63 1.02
N GLY A 181 6.15 -15.94 1.49
CA GLY A 181 5.93 -16.58 2.78
C GLY A 181 4.56 -16.32 3.35
N VAL A 182 4.42 -16.68 4.62
CA VAL A 182 3.19 -16.56 5.39
C VAL A 182 3.28 -15.35 6.32
N TYR A 183 2.18 -14.61 6.39
CA TYR A 183 2.06 -13.37 7.14
C TYR A 183 0.81 -13.39 8.02
N VAL A 184 0.93 -12.83 9.21
CA VAL A 184 -0.24 -12.33 9.94
C VAL A 184 -0.79 -11.13 9.18
N SER A 185 -2.08 -11.11 8.96
CA SER A 185 -2.74 -10.03 8.23
C SER A 185 -4.06 -9.64 8.86
N ARG A 186 -4.54 -8.44 8.52
CA ARG A 186 -5.95 -8.09 8.68
C ARG A 186 -6.54 -7.75 7.33
N VAL A 187 -7.80 -8.04 7.16
CA VAL A 187 -8.48 -7.94 5.87
C VAL A 187 -9.68 -7.03 5.99
N LEU A 188 -9.72 -5.98 5.19
CA LEU A 188 -10.88 -5.08 5.12
C LEU A 188 -11.88 -5.62 4.09
N VAL A 189 -13.07 -5.95 4.59
CA VAL A 189 -14.22 -6.38 3.79
C VAL A 189 -15.43 -5.56 4.23
N ASP A 190 -16.06 -4.82 3.32
CA ASP A 190 -17.23 -3.95 3.62
C ASP A 190 -17.04 -3.04 4.84
N ASN A 191 -15.90 -2.37 4.92
CA ASN A 191 -15.52 -1.48 6.03
C ASN A 191 -15.37 -2.18 7.41
N VAL A 192 -15.27 -3.50 7.43
CA VAL A 192 -14.98 -4.29 8.63
C VAL A 192 -13.65 -4.98 8.50
N TYR A 193 -12.78 -4.83 9.49
CA TYR A 193 -11.51 -5.54 9.55
C TYR A 193 -11.66 -6.92 10.18
N TYR A 194 -11.18 -7.94 9.49
CA TYR A 194 -11.11 -9.32 9.96
C TYR A 194 -9.66 -9.73 10.19
N ARG A 195 -9.42 -10.64 11.12
CA ARG A 195 -8.12 -11.31 11.27
C ARG A 195 -7.85 -12.19 10.07
N GLY A 196 -6.59 -12.35 9.69
CA GLY A 196 -6.22 -13.21 8.57
C GLY A 196 -4.82 -13.80 8.69
N VAL A 197 -4.62 -14.86 7.91
CA VAL A 197 -3.31 -15.45 7.60
C VAL A 197 -3.16 -15.43 6.10
N THR A 198 -2.11 -14.78 5.61
CA THR A 198 -1.90 -14.56 4.18
C THR A 198 -0.64 -15.27 3.71
N ASN A 199 -0.76 -16.14 2.73
CA ASN A 199 0.36 -16.71 1.99
C ASN A 199 0.59 -15.94 0.69
N ILE A 200 1.82 -15.48 0.49
CA ILE A 200 2.27 -14.84 -0.76
C ILE A 200 3.30 -15.76 -1.40
N GLY A 201 3.02 -16.24 -2.61
CA GLY A 201 3.90 -17.21 -3.25
C GLY A 201 3.55 -17.53 -4.69
N LYS A 202 4.35 -18.40 -5.30
CA LYS A 202 4.13 -18.86 -6.68
C LYS A 202 3.11 -20.00 -6.70
N LYS A 203 2.07 -19.83 -7.50
CA LYS A 203 1.09 -20.90 -7.74
C LYS A 203 1.60 -21.82 -8.86
N PRO A 204 1.73 -23.15 -8.62
CA PRO A 204 2.03 -24.07 -9.69
C PRO A 204 0.85 -24.14 -10.68
N THR A 205 1.13 -23.94 -11.97
CA THR A 205 0.16 -24.11 -13.05
C THR A 205 0.58 -25.27 -13.95
N VAL A 206 -0.39 -25.87 -14.66
CA VAL A 206 -0.17 -26.97 -15.59
C VAL A 206 0.70 -26.54 -16.79
N GLU A 207 0.73 -25.25 -17.12
CA GLU A 207 1.44 -24.69 -18.29
C GLU A 207 2.83 -24.14 -17.98
N GLY A 208 3.36 -24.38 -16.76
CA GLY A 208 4.72 -23.92 -16.37
C GLY A 208 4.87 -22.43 -16.12
N GLN A 209 3.82 -21.64 -16.23
CA GLN A 209 3.77 -20.28 -15.72
C GLN A 209 3.44 -20.34 -14.22
N TYR A 210 4.18 -19.58 -13.41
CA TYR A 210 3.96 -19.53 -11.96
C TYR A 210 3.51 -18.11 -11.57
N PRO A 211 2.22 -17.76 -11.78
CA PRO A 211 1.73 -16.48 -11.33
C PRO A 211 1.87 -16.38 -9.82
N VAL A 212 2.30 -15.22 -9.35
CA VAL A 212 2.34 -14.96 -7.91
C VAL A 212 0.91 -14.74 -7.44
N GLY A 213 0.51 -15.47 -6.40
CA GLY A 213 -0.78 -15.33 -5.76
C GLY A 213 -0.66 -14.79 -4.35
N VAL A 214 -1.75 -14.20 -3.91
CA VAL A 214 -1.97 -13.79 -2.52
C VAL A 214 -3.19 -14.59 -2.06
N GLU A 215 -2.98 -15.55 -1.15
CA GLU A 215 -4.04 -16.41 -0.62
C GLU A 215 -4.23 -16.10 0.86
N THR A 216 -5.42 -15.69 1.24
CA THR A 216 -5.71 -15.26 2.61
C THR A 216 -6.83 -16.11 3.21
N TYR A 217 -6.52 -16.80 4.31
CA TYR A 217 -7.54 -17.33 5.22
C TYR A 217 -8.04 -16.17 6.08
N ILE A 218 -9.36 -15.96 6.09
CA ILE A 218 -10.01 -14.88 6.84
C ILE A 218 -10.77 -15.53 7.99
N PHE A 219 -10.42 -15.16 9.23
CA PHE A 219 -11.08 -15.68 10.42
C PHE A 219 -12.51 -15.15 10.54
N ASP A 220 -13.42 -15.99 10.96
CA ASP A 220 -14.78 -15.62 11.36
C ASP A 220 -15.60 -14.95 10.23
N LEU A 221 -15.19 -15.10 8.97
CA LEU A 221 -15.93 -14.63 7.80
C LEU A 221 -16.74 -15.77 7.21
N ASP A 222 -18.07 -15.74 7.45
CA ASP A 222 -19.01 -16.76 6.97
C ASP A 222 -19.92 -16.19 5.87
N ARG A 223 -19.31 -15.73 4.76
CA ARG A 223 -20.02 -15.33 3.57
C ARG A 223 -19.17 -15.47 2.31
N ASP A 224 -19.81 -15.53 1.17
CA ASP A 224 -19.16 -15.47 -0.14
C ASP A 224 -18.70 -14.03 -0.44
N ILE A 225 -17.44 -13.88 -0.84
CA ILE A 225 -16.80 -12.62 -1.21
C ILE A 225 -16.18 -12.69 -2.62
N TYR A 226 -16.49 -13.70 -3.42
CA TYR A 226 -16.01 -13.79 -4.80
C TYR A 226 -16.48 -12.60 -5.63
N GLY A 227 -15.53 -11.97 -6.30
CA GLY A 227 -15.78 -10.77 -7.10
C GLY A 227 -15.68 -9.46 -6.33
N ASP A 228 -15.67 -9.50 -5.00
CA ASP A 228 -15.45 -8.32 -4.18
C ASP A 228 -13.99 -7.84 -4.30
N THR A 229 -13.77 -6.55 -4.12
CA THR A 229 -12.43 -5.99 -3.95
C THR A 229 -12.16 -5.84 -2.46
N ILE A 230 -11.10 -6.48 -1.98
CA ILE A 230 -10.68 -6.44 -0.58
C ILE A 230 -9.29 -5.84 -0.43
N GLU A 231 -8.99 -5.35 0.76
CA GLU A 231 -7.66 -4.89 1.17
C GLU A 231 -7.08 -5.88 2.17
N VAL A 232 -5.91 -6.43 1.87
CA VAL A 232 -5.13 -7.27 2.77
C VAL A 232 -3.96 -6.47 3.31
N GLN A 233 -3.94 -6.19 4.60
CA GLN A 233 -2.88 -5.49 5.31
C GLN A 233 -1.97 -6.48 6.02
N LEU A 234 -0.69 -6.49 5.65
CA LEU A 234 0.32 -7.38 6.24
C LEU A 234 0.85 -6.78 7.55
N LEU A 235 0.80 -7.54 8.63
CA LEU A 235 1.14 -7.07 9.98
C LEU A 235 2.48 -7.61 10.47
N ALA A 236 2.71 -8.91 10.30
CA ALA A 236 3.95 -9.56 10.72
C ALA A 236 4.30 -10.72 9.79
N PHE A 237 5.60 -11.00 9.63
CA PHE A 237 6.09 -12.16 8.91
C PHE A 237 6.14 -13.37 9.85
N ASP A 238 5.45 -14.46 9.49
CA ASP A 238 5.53 -15.72 10.26
C ASP A 238 6.68 -16.58 9.76
N ARG A 239 6.67 -16.97 8.49
CA ARG A 239 7.65 -17.93 7.94
C ARG A 239 7.80 -17.82 6.41
N PRO A 240 8.90 -18.32 5.83
CA PRO A 240 9.03 -18.48 4.39
C PRO A 240 8.11 -19.59 3.86
N GLU A 241 7.89 -19.58 2.53
CA GLU A 241 7.26 -20.70 1.84
C GLU A 241 8.04 -22.00 2.08
N GLN A 242 7.31 -23.08 2.22
CA GLN A 242 7.89 -24.43 2.31
C GLN A 242 7.05 -25.44 1.52
N LYS A 243 7.70 -26.53 1.11
CA LYS A 243 7.02 -27.68 0.51
C LYS A 243 6.66 -28.69 1.59
N PHE A 244 5.53 -29.34 1.44
CA PHE A 244 5.03 -30.36 2.37
C PHE A 244 5.05 -31.73 1.69
N ALA A 245 5.38 -32.77 2.43
CA ALA A 245 5.43 -34.12 1.92
C ALA A 245 4.02 -34.76 1.86
N SER A 246 3.06 -34.27 2.66
CA SER A 246 1.70 -34.77 2.69
C SER A 246 0.68 -33.63 2.95
N LEU A 247 -0.61 -33.93 2.70
CA LEU A 247 -1.72 -33.02 3.02
C LEU A 247 -1.90 -32.84 4.53
N GLU A 248 -1.62 -33.88 5.31
CA GLU A 248 -1.67 -33.86 6.78
C GLU A 248 -0.63 -32.89 7.34
N GLU A 249 0.59 -32.94 6.81
CA GLU A 249 1.67 -32.00 7.19
C GLU A 249 1.29 -30.55 6.85
N LEU A 250 0.75 -30.32 5.66
CA LEU A 250 0.25 -29.01 5.24
C LEU A 250 -0.87 -28.53 6.19
N LYS A 251 -1.85 -29.39 6.50
CA LYS A 251 -2.97 -29.04 7.39
C LYS A 251 -2.46 -28.67 8.79
N HIS A 252 -1.58 -29.51 9.35
CA HIS A 252 -0.99 -29.23 10.65
C HIS A 252 -0.25 -27.90 10.67
N ARG A 253 0.49 -27.58 9.59
CA ARG A 253 1.22 -26.32 9.51
C ARG A 253 0.29 -25.11 9.41
N ILE A 254 -0.81 -25.21 8.65
CA ILE A 254 -1.82 -24.14 8.57
C ILE A 254 -2.44 -23.85 9.95
N GLU A 255 -2.71 -24.91 10.75
CA GLU A 255 -3.20 -24.72 12.11
C GLU A 255 -2.18 -23.96 12.98
N MET A 256 -0.89 -24.29 12.89
CA MET A 256 0.16 -23.55 13.59
C MET A 256 0.24 -22.08 13.15
N ASP A 257 0.11 -21.80 11.84
CA ASP A 257 0.09 -20.43 11.30
C ASP A 257 -1.12 -19.65 11.86
N LYS A 258 -2.28 -20.29 12.00
CA LYS A 258 -3.48 -19.71 12.63
C LYS A 258 -3.28 -19.41 14.12
N GLU A 259 -2.68 -20.34 14.86
CA GLU A 259 -2.35 -20.15 16.27
C GLU A 259 -1.35 -19.00 16.46
N PHE A 260 -0.33 -18.92 15.59
CA PHE A 260 0.62 -17.82 15.60
C PHE A 260 -0.07 -16.47 15.38
N ALA A 261 -0.98 -16.40 14.38
CA ALA A 261 -1.75 -15.20 14.11
C ALA A 261 -2.69 -14.83 15.27
N ALA A 262 -3.38 -15.81 15.88
CA ALA A 262 -4.22 -15.58 17.05
C ALA A 262 -3.41 -14.97 18.21
N GLY A 263 -2.26 -15.56 18.53
CA GLY A 263 -1.36 -15.05 19.56
C GLY A 263 -0.76 -13.68 19.24
N TYR A 264 -0.58 -13.34 17.94
CA TYR A 264 -0.18 -12.00 17.54
C TYR A 264 -1.27 -10.98 17.90
N PHE A 265 -2.52 -11.23 17.53
CA PHE A 265 -3.64 -10.32 17.84
C PHE A 265 -3.93 -10.20 19.35
N GLU A 266 -3.65 -11.25 20.14
CA GLU A 266 -3.74 -11.18 21.61
C GLU A 266 -2.72 -10.21 22.21
N ARG A 267 -1.50 -10.19 21.66
CA ARG A 267 -0.42 -9.29 22.09
C ARG A 267 -0.58 -7.86 21.56
N HIS A 268 -1.41 -7.66 20.52
CA HIS A 268 -1.67 -6.37 19.86
C HIS A 268 -3.15 -6.00 19.93
N PRO A 269 -3.70 -5.75 21.14
CA PRO A 269 -5.10 -5.39 21.33
C PRO A 269 -5.52 -4.07 20.68
N GLU A 270 -4.59 -3.19 20.36
CA GLU A 270 -4.81 -1.94 19.67
C GLU A 270 -5.22 -2.11 18.19
N ILE A 271 -4.96 -3.28 17.60
CA ILE A 271 -5.35 -3.55 16.21
C ILE A 271 -6.84 -3.89 16.16
N GLU A 272 -7.64 -3.02 15.56
CA GLU A 272 -9.07 -3.23 15.37
C GLU A 272 -9.36 -4.38 14.39
N VAL A 273 -10.18 -5.34 14.85
CA VAL A 273 -10.69 -6.44 14.02
C VAL A 273 -12.07 -6.89 14.54
N ALA A 274 -12.91 -7.44 13.66
CA ALA A 274 -14.20 -8.01 14.02
C ALA A 274 -14.06 -9.15 15.05
N GLY A 275 -15.06 -9.33 15.90
CA GLY A 275 -15.11 -10.42 16.89
C GLY A 275 -14.41 -10.14 18.21
N ARG A 276 -13.79 -8.99 18.42
CA ARG A 276 -13.44 -8.51 19.76
C ARG A 276 -14.69 -7.98 20.42
N GLN A 277 -15.23 -8.70 21.40
CA GLN A 277 -16.19 -8.12 22.33
C GLN A 277 -15.46 -7.01 23.09
N GLU A 278 -15.97 -5.78 23.00
CA GLU A 278 -15.57 -4.70 23.91
C GLU A 278 -15.98 -5.09 25.33
N GLU A 279 -15.06 -5.61 26.11
CA GLU A 279 -15.17 -5.51 27.56
C GLU A 279 -14.86 -4.06 27.95
N GLY A 280 -15.87 -3.20 27.95
CA GLY A 280 -15.70 -1.84 28.43
C GLY A 280 -16.52 -0.79 27.66
N GLY A 281 -17.77 -0.64 28.08
CA GLY A 281 -18.77 0.25 27.54
C GLY A 281 -18.33 1.65 27.14
N ARG A 282 -18.62 2.00 25.90
CA ARG A 282 -18.95 3.38 25.52
C ARG A 282 -20.46 3.48 25.38
N LYS A 283 -21.08 4.19 26.33
CA LYS A 283 -22.48 4.63 26.19
C LYS A 283 -22.59 5.52 24.94
N PRO A 284 -23.66 5.39 24.16
CA PRO A 284 -23.96 6.36 23.10
C PRO A 284 -24.13 7.74 23.74
N LEU A 285 -23.50 8.74 23.15
CA LEU A 285 -23.83 10.13 23.46
C LEU A 285 -25.18 10.41 22.81
N GLU A 286 -26.14 10.79 23.69
CA GLU A 286 -27.45 11.34 23.31
C GLU A 286 -27.31 12.69 22.57
#